data_8a25c092325123ab9528e1dc43089d6d
#
_entry.id   8a25c092325123ab9528e1dc43089d6d
#
_cell.length_a   1.000
_cell.length_b   1.000
_cell.length_c   1.000
_cell.angle_alpha   90.00
_cell.angle_beta   90.00
_cell.angle_gamma   90.00
#
_symmetry.space_group_name_H-M   'P 1'
#
loop_
_entity.id
_entity.type
_entity.pdbx_description
1 polymer ?
#
loop_
_entity_poly.entity_id
_entity_poly.type
_entity_poly.pdbx_seq_one_letter_code
_entity_poly.pdbx_strand_id
1 'polypeptide(L)'
;MATETTIDLASLRFDGERFAGHALDVECTQELVAYRRIILECAKALWRRKHVDRERLPARFEDSFRLQFDRLEEGSALVPLRRVLATEQAALDWGNRDEFDEAAQLVDAAIRAANEDALLPEAFPSNVVSLFREFGRTLRDDEVLFTRAHHGTVEAAYTAKARKRLAEWVAATYEDVVEVTGEVQMASVKGQFSLLIGSGQPVTGKFNPQQEAQVLEALRDHNTLGLRVRGVGEFGTQDRLLRRFNRVDSVGHAAPGLPPYVEGAPDLWAELDAIAAKVPADAWNAVPADLSLRVDELVYGNEEGSK
;
A
#
# COMPACT_ATOMS: atom_id res chain seq x y z
N MET A 1 5.63 -28.61 -17.75
CA MET A 1 4.70 -27.54 -17.41
C MET A 1 4.56 -27.56 -15.90
N ALA A 2 4.93 -26.49 -15.21
CA ALA A 2 4.71 -26.38 -13.77
C ALA A 2 3.19 -26.31 -13.53
N THR A 3 2.64 -27.18 -12.74
CA THR A 3 1.22 -27.20 -12.39
C THR A 3 0.99 -26.04 -11.41
N GLU A 4 0.37 -24.96 -11.89
CA GLU A 4 -0.02 -23.86 -11.01
C GLU A 4 -1.11 -24.37 -10.03
N THR A 5 -0.93 -24.13 -8.74
CA THR A 5 -1.93 -24.45 -7.73
C THR A 5 -2.83 -23.24 -7.52
N THR A 6 -4.13 -23.44 -7.50
CA THR A 6 -5.11 -22.38 -7.26
C THR A 6 -5.91 -22.69 -6.00
N ILE A 7 -6.22 -21.63 -5.23
CA ILE A 7 -7.10 -21.70 -4.06
C ILE A 7 -8.25 -20.70 -4.26
N ASP A 8 -9.43 -21.03 -3.75
CA ASP A 8 -10.57 -20.13 -3.78
C ASP A 8 -10.33 -18.97 -2.79
N LEU A 9 -10.61 -17.74 -3.23
CA LEU A 9 -10.46 -16.54 -2.40
C LEU A 9 -11.80 -15.91 -2.07
N ALA A 10 -12.62 -15.68 -3.09
CA ALA A 10 -13.90 -15.00 -2.97
C ALA A 10 -14.82 -15.34 -4.15
N SER A 11 -16.06 -14.92 -4.07
CA SER A 11 -16.98 -14.94 -5.21
C SER A 11 -17.68 -13.57 -5.34
N LEU A 12 -17.91 -13.15 -6.58
CA LEU A 12 -18.70 -11.99 -6.92
C LEU A 12 -19.93 -12.46 -7.70
N ARG A 13 -21.12 -12.07 -7.24
CA ARG A 13 -22.38 -12.39 -7.90
C ARG A 13 -23.09 -11.11 -8.29
N PHE A 14 -23.28 -10.94 -9.60
CA PHE A 14 -23.99 -9.82 -10.16
C PHE A 14 -25.48 -10.18 -10.28
N ASP A 15 -26.34 -9.32 -9.76
CA ASP A 15 -27.78 -9.51 -9.73
C ASP A 15 -28.51 -8.29 -10.33
N GLY A 16 -29.49 -8.56 -11.16
CA GLY A 16 -30.26 -7.59 -11.92
C GLY A 16 -30.75 -8.17 -13.24
N GLU A 17 -31.68 -7.49 -13.90
CA GLU A 17 -32.29 -7.95 -15.14
C GLU A 17 -31.24 -8.22 -16.25
N ARG A 18 -30.20 -7.39 -16.34
CA ARG A 18 -29.08 -7.52 -17.28
C ARG A 18 -28.29 -8.81 -17.13
N PHE A 19 -28.26 -9.37 -15.93
CA PHE A 19 -27.52 -10.58 -15.60
C PHE A 19 -28.37 -11.86 -15.62
N ALA A 20 -29.65 -11.73 -15.96
CA ALA A 20 -30.52 -12.88 -16.18
C ALA A 20 -29.98 -13.74 -17.33
N GLY A 21 -29.94 -15.07 -17.15
CA GLY A 21 -29.37 -15.97 -18.16
C GLY A 21 -27.86 -16.15 -18.10
N HIS A 22 -27.22 -15.83 -16.98
CA HIS A 22 -25.80 -16.06 -16.68
C HIS A 22 -24.83 -15.27 -17.58
N ALA A 23 -25.29 -14.17 -18.16
CA ALA A 23 -24.45 -13.28 -18.95
C ALA A 23 -23.79 -12.23 -18.07
N LEU A 24 -22.52 -11.99 -18.28
CA LEU A 24 -21.77 -10.89 -17.68
C LEU A 24 -21.32 -9.95 -18.79
N ASP A 25 -21.77 -8.71 -18.73
CA ASP A 25 -21.29 -7.69 -19.65
C ASP A 25 -19.79 -7.47 -19.51
N VAL A 26 -19.10 -7.29 -20.63
CA VAL A 26 -17.65 -7.08 -20.65
C VAL A 26 -17.24 -5.88 -19.78
N GLU A 27 -18.04 -4.82 -19.74
CA GLU A 27 -17.78 -3.65 -18.89
C GLU A 27 -17.74 -4.00 -17.41
N CYS A 28 -18.54 -4.99 -16.96
CA CYS A 28 -18.57 -5.43 -15.56
C CYS A 28 -17.28 -6.15 -15.13
N THR A 29 -16.41 -6.53 -16.06
CA THR A 29 -15.08 -7.05 -15.72
C THR A 29 -14.22 -5.99 -15.00
N GLN A 30 -14.52 -4.70 -15.16
CA GLN A 30 -13.87 -3.62 -14.41
C GLN A 30 -14.10 -3.75 -12.90
N GLU A 31 -15.25 -4.31 -12.49
CA GLU A 31 -15.54 -4.56 -11.08
C GLU A 31 -14.61 -5.63 -10.49
N LEU A 32 -14.23 -6.64 -11.27
CA LEU A 32 -13.28 -7.66 -10.84
C LEU A 32 -11.89 -7.03 -10.62
N VAL A 33 -11.49 -6.12 -11.51
CA VAL A 33 -10.22 -5.38 -11.39
C VAL A 33 -10.24 -4.45 -10.18
N ALA A 34 -11.34 -3.73 -9.96
CA ALA A 34 -11.50 -2.85 -8.80
C ALA A 34 -11.49 -3.65 -7.49
N TYR A 35 -12.21 -4.77 -7.43
CA TYR A 35 -12.22 -5.67 -6.28
C TYR A 35 -10.80 -6.20 -5.96
N ARG A 36 -10.10 -6.71 -6.99
CA ARG A 36 -8.70 -7.15 -6.83
C ARG A 36 -7.83 -6.06 -6.20
N ARG A 37 -7.97 -4.82 -6.67
CA ARG A 37 -7.20 -3.68 -6.15
C ARG A 37 -7.53 -3.39 -4.68
N ILE A 38 -8.79 -3.43 -4.30
CA ILE A 38 -9.23 -3.24 -2.91
C ILE A 38 -8.61 -4.30 -2.01
N ILE A 39 -8.71 -5.58 -2.39
CA ILE A 39 -8.13 -6.69 -1.63
C ILE A 39 -6.62 -6.52 -1.47
N LEU A 40 -5.90 -6.22 -2.56
CA LEU A 40 -4.45 -6.05 -2.53
C LEU A 40 -4.01 -4.94 -1.57
N GLU A 41 -4.63 -3.76 -1.65
CA GLU A 41 -4.27 -2.64 -0.79
C GLU A 41 -4.66 -2.88 0.68
N CYS A 42 -5.79 -3.57 0.91
CA CYS A 42 -6.19 -4.01 2.23
C CYS A 42 -5.18 -5.00 2.82
N ALA A 43 -4.77 -6.01 2.06
CA ALA A 43 -3.77 -6.99 2.48
C ALA A 43 -2.41 -6.35 2.79
N LYS A 44 -1.96 -5.37 1.99
CA LYS A 44 -0.75 -4.59 2.30
C LYS A 44 -0.83 -3.87 3.64
N ALA A 45 -1.98 -3.25 3.92
CA ALA A 45 -2.18 -2.56 5.19
C ALA A 45 -2.21 -3.52 6.38
N LEU A 46 -2.87 -4.68 6.22
CA LEU A 46 -2.88 -5.74 7.23
C LEU A 46 -1.48 -6.29 7.49
N TRP A 47 -0.73 -6.56 6.43
CA TRP A 47 0.65 -7.04 6.55
C TRP A 47 1.52 -6.05 7.34
N ARG A 48 1.46 -4.75 7.03
CA ARG A 48 2.20 -3.71 7.75
C ARG A 48 1.84 -3.65 9.24
N ARG A 49 0.56 -3.84 9.58
CA ARG A 49 0.10 -3.88 10.98
C ARG A 49 0.67 -5.07 11.74
N LYS A 50 0.79 -6.23 11.08
CA LYS A 50 1.35 -7.45 11.70
C LYS A 50 2.87 -7.41 11.82
N HIS A 51 3.55 -6.65 10.95
CA HIS A 51 4.99 -6.60 10.85
C HIS A 51 5.52 -5.17 11.11
N VAL A 52 5.27 -4.67 12.30
CA VAL A 52 5.62 -3.28 12.70
C VAL A 52 7.12 -3.02 12.58
N ASP A 53 7.95 -4.04 12.79
CA ASP A 53 9.41 -3.95 12.72
C ASP A 53 9.95 -3.96 11.28
N ARG A 54 9.11 -4.18 10.28
CA ARG A 54 9.51 -4.21 8.87
C ARG A 54 9.02 -2.97 8.13
N GLU A 55 9.94 -2.18 7.64
CA GLU A 55 9.62 -0.97 6.87
C GLU A 55 9.08 -1.27 5.47
N ARG A 56 9.48 -2.38 4.87
CA ARG A 56 9.15 -2.72 3.48
C ARG A 56 8.36 -4.01 3.38
N LEU A 57 7.41 -4.02 2.46
CA LEU A 57 6.73 -5.24 2.05
C LEU A 57 7.74 -6.26 1.49
N PRO A 58 7.45 -7.57 1.61
CA PRO A 58 8.25 -8.59 0.95
C PRO A 58 8.41 -8.31 -0.53
N ALA A 59 9.57 -8.61 -1.07
CA ALA A 59 9.79 -8.56 -2.51
C ALA A 59 8.72 -9.40 -3.22
N ARG A 60 8.10 -8.86 -4.28
CA ARG A 60 7.03 -9.52 -5.04
C ARG A 60 5.72 -9.76 -4.29
N PHE A 61 5.45 -9.06 -3.17
CA PHE A 61 4.15 -9.17 -2.47
C PHE A 61 2.97 -8.95 -3.43
N GLU A 62 3.06 -7.94 -4.28
CA GLU A 62 2.02 -7.63 -5.28
C GLU A 62 1.95 -8.67 -6.40
N ASP A 63 3.11 -9.14 -6.86
CA ASP A 63 3.20 -10.15 -7.92
C ASP A 63 2.64 -11.51 -7.46
N SER A 64 2.70 -11.79 -6.15
CA SER A 64 2.12 -13.00 -5.58
C SER A 64 0.59 -12.99 -5.55
N PHE A 65 -0.04 -11.82 -5.77
CA PHE A 65 -1.49 -11.68 -5.77
C PHE A 65 -2.05 -11.67 -7.19
N ARG A 66 -2.20 -12.86 -7.76
CA ARG A 66 -2.77 -13.09 -9.08
C ARG A 66 -4.12 -13.77 -8.93
N LEU A 67 -5.20 -13.09 -9.35
CA LEU A 67 -6.55 -13.62 -9.37
C LEU A 67 -6.92 -14.12 -10.77
N GLN A 68 -7.66 -15.22 -10.80
CA GLN A 68 -8.23 -15.82 -12.00
C GLN A 68 -9.69 -16.17 -11.75
N PHE A 69 -10.48 -16.20 -12.80
CA PHE A 69 -11.76 -16.89 -12.86
C PHE A 69 -11.78 -17.73 -14.14
N ASP A 70 -12.41 -18.89 -14.09
CA ASP A 70 -12.42 -19.85 -15.19
C ASP A 70 -13.82 -20.17 -15.70
N ARG A 71 -14.85 -19.74 -14.98
CA ARG A 71 -16.26 -19.97 -15.32
C ARG A 71 -17.19 -18.94 -14.71
N LEU A 72 -18.39 -18.89 -15.28
CA LEU A 72 -19.56 -18.27 -14.66
C LEU A 72 -20.47 -19.43 -14.19
N GLU A 73 -20.98 -19.32 -12.97
CA GLU A 73 -21.86 -20.34 -12.39
C GLU A 73 -23.33 -19.92 -12.48
N GLU A 74 -24.24 -20.89 -12.43
CA GLU A 74 -25.68 -20.67 -12.46
C GLU A 74 -26.17 -19.88 -11.23
N GLY A 75 -27.18 -19.04 -11.41
CA GLY A 75 -27.79 -18.22 -10.37
C GLY A 75 -27.32 -16.78 -10.42
N SER A 76 -27.79 -15.99 -11.42
CA SER A 76 -27.22 -14.68 -11.79
C SER A 76 -25.79 -14.86 -12.36
N ALA A 77 -25.04 -13.81 -12.64
CA ALA A 77 -23.67 -13.96 -13.09
C ALA A 77 -22.73 -14.15 -11.87
N LEU A 78 -22.53 -15.38 -11.43
CA LEU A 78 -21.63 -15.72 -10.32
C LEU A 78 -20.22 -15.99 -10.86
N VAL A 79 -19.24 -15.22 -10.35
CA VAL A 79 -17.83 -15.27 -10.73
C VAL A 79 -17.00 -15.75 -9.54
N PRO A 80 -16.60 -17.02 -9.48
CA PRO A 80 -15.64 -17.51 -8.49
C PRO A 80 -14.25 -16.91 -8.79
N LEU A 81 -13.62 -16.32 -7.79
CA LEU A 81 -12.26 -15.79 -7.88
C LEU A 81 -11.28 -16.70 -7.17
N ARG A 82 -10.29 -17.16 -7.92
CA ARG A 82 -9.22 -18.03 -7.43
C ARG A 82 -7.89 -17.32 -7.43
N ARG A 83 -7.14 -17.54 -6.39
CA ARG A 83 -5.77 -17.05 -6.28
C ARG A 83 -4.80 -18.12 -6.80
N VAL A 84 -3.88 -17.70 -7.65
CA VAL A 84 -2.80 -18.55 -8.15
C VAL A 84 -1.63 -18.46 -7.19
N LEU A 85 -1.21 -19.60 -6.66
CA LEU A 85 -0.06 -19.71 -5.77
C LEU A 85 1.20 -20.07 -6.57
N ALA A 86 2.32 -19.45 -6.23
CA ALA A 86 3.61 -19.95 -6.69
C ALA A 86 3.89 -21.32 -6.06
N THR A 87 4.54 -22.22 -6.81
CA THR A 87 4.77 -23.62 -6.42
C THR A 87 5.44 -23.76 -5.04
N GLU A 88 6.31 -22.81 -4.67
CA GLU A 88 6.98 -22.77 -3.36
C GLU A 88 6.03 -22.40 -2.20
N GLN A 89 5.04 -21.53 -2.45
CA GLN A 89 4.05 -21.13 -1.46
C GLN A 89 3.00 -22.21 -1.23
N ALA A 90 2.63 -22.95 -2.27
CA ALA A 90 1.66 -24.05 -2.18
C ALA A 90 2.11 -25.17 -1.21
N ALA A 91 3.40 -25.34 -0.99
CA ALA A 91 3.95 -26.35 -0.09
C ALA A 91 3.90 -25.94 1.40
N LEU A 92 3.77 -24.65 1.70
CA LEU A 92 3.84 -24.12 3.07
C LEU A 92 2.47 -23.75 3.66
N ASP A 93 1.42 -23.62 2.84
CA ASP A 93 0.19 -22.88 3.20
C ASP A 93 -1.07 -23.74 3.27
N TRP A 94 -0.95 -25.00 3.68
CA TRP A 94 -2.11 -25.86 3.89
C TRP A 94 -2.90 -25.41 5.12
N GLY A 95 -3.84 -24.46 4.90
CA GLY A 95 -4.89 -24.12 5.87
C GLY A 95 -4.68 -22.89 6.73
N ASN A 96 -3.63 -22.13 6.54
CA ASN A 96 -3.47 -20.83 7.20
C ASN A 96 -4.13 -19.71 6.36
N ARG A 97 -5.00 -18.95 7.02
CA ARG A 97 -5.55 -17.71 6.47
C ARG A 97 -4.43 -16.68 6.40
N ASP A 98 -4.19 -16.17 5.22
CA ASP A 98 -3.23 -15.08 5.02
C ASP A 98 -3.90 -13.69 4.99
N GLU A 99 -3.11 -12.65 4.75
CA GLU A 99 -3.59 -11.27 4.68
C GLU A 99 -4.60 -11.05 3.56
N PHE A 100 -4.57 -11.84 2.49
CA PHE A 100 -5.53 -11.71 1.38
C PHE A 100 -6.90 -12.29 1.75
N ASP A 101 -6.94 -13.40 2.48
CA ASP A 101 -8.17 -13.97 3.03
C ASP A 101 -8.81 -13.04 4.05
N GLU A 102 -8.00 -12.47 4.95
CA GLU A 102 -8.47 -11.49 5.92
C GLU A 102 -8.98 -10.22 5.23
N ALA A 103 -8.29 -9.74 4.19
CA ALA A 103 -8.70 -8.60 3.40
C ALA A 103 -10.06 -8.82 2.75
N ALA A 104 -10.30 -10.00 2.16
CA ALA A 104 -11.60 -10.33 1.56
C ALA A 104 -12.73 -10.30 2.61
N GLN A 105 -12.50 -10.85 3.80
CA GLN A 105 -13.48 -10.81 4.90
C GLN A 105 -13.75 -9.39 5.39
N LEU A 106 -12.72 -8.54 5.48
CA LEU A 106 -12.87 -7.15 5.89
C LEU A 106 -13.61 -6.31 4.84
N VAL A 107 -13.42 -6.58 3.55
CA VAL A 107 -14.19 -5.94 2.48
C VAL A 107 -15.67 -6.29 2.61
N ASP A 108 -16.00 -7.57 2.80
CA ASP A 108 -17.39 -7.99 3.05
C ASP A 108 -17.97 -7.31 4.30
N ALA A 109 -17.20 -7.21 5.37
CA ALA A 109 -17.64 -6.56 6.61
C ALA A 109 -17.89 -5.05 6.40
N ALA A 110 -17.03 -4.36 5.63
CA ALA A 110 -17.20 -2.94 5.30
C ALA A 110 -18.45 -2.70 4.46
N ILE A 111 -18.73 -3.56 3.47
CA ILE A 111 -19.93 -3.48 2.64
C ILE A 111 -21.20 -3.70 3.49
N ARG A 112 -21.20 -4.70 4.38
CA ARG A 112 -22.33 -4.93 5.30
C ARG A 112 -22.55 -3.74 6.22
N ALA A 113 -21.49 -3.21 6.84
CA ALA A 113 -21.58 -2.03 7.70
C ALA A 113 -22.19 -0.82 6.97
N ALA A 114 -21.84 -0.63 5.69
CA ALA A 114 -22.41 0.44 4.87
C ALA A 114 -23.90 0.26 4.59
N ASN A 115 -24.38 -0.98 4.40
CA ASN A 115 -25.80 -1.27 4.25
C ASN A 115 -26.61 -1.08 5.54
N GLU A 116 -26.01 -1.39 6.68
CA GLU A 116 -26.63 -1.35 8.00
C GLU A 116 -26.53 0.02 8.67
N ASP A 117 -25.95 1.03 8.00
CA ASP A 117 -25.60 2.35 8.55
C ASP A 117 -24.72 2.28 9.80
N ALA A 118 -23.97 1.18 9.94
CA ALA A 118 -23.01 0.99 11.02
C ALA A 118 -21.70 1.76 10.73
N LEU A 119 -20.81 1.80 11.71
CA LEU A 119 -19.47 2.35 11.52
C LEU A 119 -18.61 1.42 10.68
N LEU A 120 -17.66 2.00 9.95
CA LEU A 120 -16.61 1.21 9.27
C LEU A 120 -15.91 0.31 10.29
N PRO A 121 -15.71 -1.00 9.99
CA PRO A 121 -15.00 -1.88 10.91
C PRO A 121 -13.64 -1.31 11.30
N GLU A 122 -13.30 -1.31 12.58
CA GLU A 122 -12.04 -0.75 13.11
C GLU A 122 -10.80 -1.35 12.43
N ALA A 123 -10.85 -2.64 12.13
CA ALA A 123 -9.78 -3.33 11.44
C ALA A 123 -9.66 -2.95 9.95
N PHE A 124 -10.69 -2.31 9.35
CA PHE A 124 -10.66 -1.94 7.94
C PHE A 124 -9.70 -0.76 7.72
N PRO A 125 -8.74 -0.88 6.77
CA PRO A 125 -7.79 0.19 6.53
C PRO A 125 -8.47 1.41 5.89
N SER A 126 -8.50 2.53 6.60
CA SER A 126 -9.18 3.76 6.14
C SER A 126 -8.60 4.32 4.82
N ASN A 127 -7.31 4.09 4.56
CA ASN A 127 -6.67 4.48 3.30
C ASN A 127 -7.17 3.69 2.08
N VAL A 128 -7.88 2.57 2.29
CA VAL A 128 -8.46 1.73 1.22
C VAL A 128 -9.86 2.19 0.82
N VAL A 129 -10.56 2.92 1.69
CA VAL A 129 -11.95 3.38 1.44
C VAL A 129 -12.09 4.12 0.11
N SER A 130 -11.08 4.92 -0.27
CA SER A 130 -11.10 5.69 -1.53
C SER A 130 -11.22 4.81 -2.78
N LEU A 131 -10.82 3.54 -2.73
CA LEU A 131 -10.89 2.61 -3.85
C LEU A 131 -12.31 2.17 -4.19
N PHE A 132 -13.24 2.27 -3.23
CA PHE A 132 -14.65 2.01 -3.50
C PHE A 132 -15.29 3.00 -4.49
N ARG A 133 -14.62 4.11 -4.82
CA ARG A 133 -15.09 5.00 -5.90
C ARG A 133 -15.07 4.33 -7.27
N GLU A 134 -14.15 3.40 -7.48
CA GLU A 134 -14.01 2.66 -8.73
C GLU A 134 -14.88 1.38 -8.74
N PHE A 135 -15.20 0.85 -7.56
CA PHE A 135 -15.99 -0.36 -7.40
C PHE A 135 -17.49 -0.04 -7.47
N GLY A 136 -18.20 -0.76 -8.33
CA GLY A 136 -19.64 -0.54 -8.59
C GLY A 136 -19.95 0.54 -9.62
N ARG A 137 -18.95 1.07 -10.34
CA ARG A 137 -19.18 2.12 -11.37
C ARG A 137 -19.98 1.64 -12.57
N THR A 138 -19.88 0.37 -12.90
CA THR A 138 -20.60 -0.21 -14.03
C THR A 138 -22.01 -0.68 -13.68
N LEU A 139 -22.35 -0.70 -12.38
CA LEU A 139 -23.64 -1.12 -11.88
C LEU A 139 -24.67 0.01 -12.02
N ARG A 140 -25.89 -0.36 -12.42
CA ARG A 140 -27.07 0.50 -12.40
C ARG A 140 -27.63 0.61 -10.98
N ASP A 141 -28.60 1.50 -10.77
CA ASP A 141 -29.18 1.73 -9.43
C ASP A 141 -30.03 0.56 -8.92
N ASP A 142 -30.60 -0.21 -9.83
CA ASP A 142 -31.40 -1.42 -9.57
C ASP A 142 -30.57 -2.71 -9.50
N GLU A 143 -29.27 -2.63 -9.77
CA GLU A 143 -28.38 -3.77 -9.75
C GLU A 143 -27.62 -3.88 -8.43
N VAL A 144 -27.36 -5.10 -8.00
CA VAL A 144 -26.62 -5.42 -6.77
C VAL A 144 -25.46 -6.34 -7.10
N LEU A 145 -24.30 -6.02 -6.54
CA LEU A 145 -23.14 -6.91 -6.56
C LEU A 145 -22.96 -7.53 -5.18
N PHE A 146 -23.08 -8.84 -5.10
CA PHE A 146 -22.81 -9.57 -3.87
C PHE A 146 -21.36 -10.02 -3.85
N THR A 147 -20.69 -9.81 -2.73
CA THR A 147 -19.33 -10.32 -2.48
C THR A 147 -19.38 -11.34 -1.36
N ARG A 148 -18.57 -12.39 -1.46
CA ARG A 148 -18.41 -13.37 -0.41
C ARG A 148 -16.97 -13.89 -0.40
N ALA A 149 -16.26 -13.65 0.68
CA ALA A 149 -14.96 -14.27 0.94
C ALA A 149 -15.12 -15.80 1.04
N HIS A 150 -14.12 -16.57 0.60
CA HIS A 150 -14.19 -18.03 0.61
C HIS A 150 -14.49 -18.60 2.00
N HIS A 151 -13.87 -18.03 3.04
CA HIS A 151 -14.15 -18.42 4.43
C HIS A 151 -15.29 -17.61 5.08
N GLY A 152 -16.01 -16.80 4.30
CA GLY A 152 -17.17 -16.03 4.77
C GLY A 152 -18.44 -16.88 4.76
N THR A 153 -19.28 -16.73 5.78
CA THR A 153 -20.54 -17.46 5.90
C THR A 153 -21.73 -16.72 5.29
N VAL A 154 -21.58 -15.41 5.07
CA VAL A 154 -22.65 -14.51 4.61
C VAL A 154 -22.18 -13.66 3.46
N GLU A 155 -23.00 -13.56 2.40
CA GLU A 155 -22.76 -12.62 1.31
C GLU A 155 -22.94 -11.17 1.80
N ALA A 156 -22.13 -10.27 1.28
CA ALA A 156 -22.27 -8.83 1.48
C ALA A 156 -22.86 -8.19 0.22
N ALA A 157 -24.02 -7.57 0.35
CA ALA A 157 -24.73 -6.94 -0.77
C ALA A 157 -24.22 -5.53 -1.01
N TYR A 158 -23.54 -5.28 -2.11
CA TYR A 158 -23.09 -3.97 -2.53
C TYR A 158 -24.20 -3.24 -3.31
N THR A 159 -25.14 -2.69 -2.55
CA THR A 159 -26.33 -1.99 -3.04
C THR A 159 -26.03 -0.54 -3.37
N ALA A 160 -26.98 0.16 -4.04
CA ALA A 160 -26.91 1.61 -4.23
C ALA A 160 -26.74 2.36 -2.88
N LYS A 161 -27.40 1.89 -1.81
CA LYS A 161 -27.24 2.43 -0.45
C LYS A 161 -25.79 2.28 0.06
N ALA A 162 -25.21 1.08 -0.03
CA ALA A 162 -23.83 0.83 0.39
C ALA A 162 -22.85 1.69 -0.41
N ARG A 163 -23.04 1.81 -1.74
CA ARG A 163 -22.24 2.69 -2.60
C ARG A 163 -22.24 4.14 -2.12
N LYS A 164 -23.44 4.67 -1.85
CA LYS A 164 -23.59 6.05 -1.33
C LYS A 164 -22.86 6.23 0.00
N ARG A 165 -23.07 5.30 0.94
CA ARG A 165 -22.45 5.37 2.26
C ARG A 165 -20.93 5.29 2.21
N LEU A 166 -20.38 4.40 1.41
CA LEU A 166 -18.93 4.31 1.18
C LEU A 166 -18.38 5.56 0.51
N ALA A 167 -19.12 6.18 -0.41
CA ALA A 167 -18.73 7.45 -1.00
C ALA A 167 -18.70 8.60 0.03
N GLU A 168 -19.60 8.60 1.01
CA GLU A 168 -19.57 9.55 2.13
C GLU A 168 -18.32 9.34 2.99
N TRP A 169 -17.93 8.10 3.27
CA TRP A 169 -16.67 7.80 3.98
C TRP A 169 -15.44 8.24 3.18
N VAL A 170 -15.47 8.12 1.85
CA VAL A 170 -14.38 8.61 0.97
C VAL A 170 -14.19 10.13 1.06
N ALA A 171 -15.24 10.89 1.36
CA ALA A 171 -15.16 12.34 1.48
C ALA A 171 -14.47 12.81 2.78
N ALA A 172 -14.28 11.91 3.75
CA ALA A 172 -13.62 12.20 5.00
C ALA A 172 -12.07 12.25 4.84
N THR A 173 -11.38 12.73 5.86
CA THR A 173 -9.92 12.54 6.02
C THR A 173 -9.66 11.32 6.91
N TYR A 174 -8.47 10.74 6.79
CA TYR A 174 -8.01 9.67 7.67
C TYR A 174 -6.62 9.96 8.22
N GLU A 175 -6.28 9.34 9.33
CA GLU A 175 -4.96 9.44 9.94
C GLU A 175 -4.17 8.14 9.69
N ASP A 176 -2.88 8.28 9.42
CA ASP A 176 -1.95 7.15 9.31
C ASP A 176 -0.56 7.56 9.81
N VAL A 177 0.22 6.59 10.25
CA VAL A 177 1.62 6.81 10.60
C VAL A 177 2.42 6.94 9.32
N VAL A 178 3.19 8.01 9.22
CA VAL A 178 3.96 8.31 8.02
C VAL A 178 5.34 8.84 8.39
N GLU A 179 6.30 8.50 7.55
CA GLU A 179 7.60 9.12 7.53
C GLU A 179 7.84 9.75 6.16
N VAL A 180 8.17 11.03 6.14
CA VAL A 180 8.48 11.77 4.91
C VAL A 180 9.76 12.55 5.08
N THR A 181 10.45 12.77 3.97
CA THR A 181 11.59 13.67 3.88
C THR A 181 11.25 14.81 2.93
N GLY A 182 11.64 16.01 3.30
CA GLY A 182 11.42 17.19 2.47
C GLY A 182 12.31 18.35 2.87
N GLU A 183 12.11 19.47 2.15
CA GLU A 183 12.78 20.74 2.39
C GLU A 183 11.94 21.58 3.35
N VAL A 184 12.56 22.11 4.41
CA VAL A 184 11.87 23.02 5.34
C VAL A 184 11.77 24.41 4.69
N GLN A 185 10.56 24.84 4.41
CA GLN A 185 10.30 26.15 3.82
C GLN A 185 9.98 27.24 4.86
N MET A 186 9.48 26.83 6.01
CA MET A 186 9.12 27.75 7.11
C MET A 186 9.25 27.06 8.46
N ALA A 187 9.74 27.79 9.43
CA ALA A 187 9.59 27.46 10.84
C ALA A 187 9.17 28.71 11.62
N SER A 188 8.30 28.56 12.61
CA SER A 188 7.79 29.65 13.42
C SER A 188 8.14 29.48 14.90
N VAL A 189 8.22 30.60 15.62
CA VAL A 189 8.41 30.63 17.08
C VAL A 189 7.28 29.96 17.87
N LYS A 190 6.15 29.67 17.21
CA LYS A 190 5.04 28.92 17.80
C LYS A 190 5.19 27.39 17.62
N GLY A 191 6.37 26.92 17.20
CA GLY A 191 6.64 25.52 16.99
C GLY A 191 5.95 24.90 15.77
N GLN A 192 5.65 25.70 14.73
CA GLN A 192 5.09 25.20 13.49
C GLN A 192 6.14 25.18 12.38
N PHE A 193 6.08 24.16 11.52
CA PHE A 193 6.91 24.11 10.31
C PHE A 193 6.06 23.83 9.07
N SER A 194 6.62 24.16 7.91
CA SER A 194 6.13 23.77 6.59
C SER A 194 7.25 23.03 5.86
N LEU A 195 6.93 21.85 5.34
CA LEU A 195 7.85 20.95 4.66
C LEU A 195 7.38 20.72 3.24
N LEU A 196 8.19 21.03 2.25
CA LEU A 196 7.94 20.69 0.86
C LEU A 196 8.41 19.26 0.62
N ILE A 197 7.46 18.36 0.35
CA ILE A 197 7.73 16.95 0.06
C ILE A 197 7.69 16.68 -1.45
N GLY A 198 8.10 15.49 -1.87
CA GLY A 198 8.21 15.11 -3.29
C GLY A 198 6.92 15.20 -4.12
N SER A 199 5.75 15.33 -3.48
CA SER A 199 4.48 15.60 -4.17
C SER A 199 4.33 17.06 -4.66
N GLY A 200 5.28 17.93 -4.32
CA GLY A 200 5.21 19.36 -4.65
C GLY A 200 4.23 20.17 -3.79
N GLN A 201 3.60 19.54 -2.79
CA GLN A 201 2.71 20.23 -1.86
C GLN A 201 3.39 20.48 -0.52
N PRO A 202 3.20 21.66 0.09
CA PRO A 202 3.69 21.94 1.42
C PRO A 202 2.83 21.21 2.46
N VAL A 203 3.50 20.49 3.36
CA VAL A 203 2.89 19.79 4.49
C VAL A 203 3.26 20.53 5.78
N THR A 204 2.27 20.81 6.61
CA THR A 204 2.49 21.51 7.88
C THR A 204 2.50 20.55 9.06
N GLY A 205 3.23 20.90 10.11
CA GLY A 205 3.27 20.17 11.36
C GLY A 205 3.70 21.05 12.53
N LYS A 206 3.68 20.47 13.73
CA LYS A 206 4.17 21.11 14.94
C LYS A 206 5.38 20.36 15.48
N PHE A 207 6.42 21.07 15.84
CA PHE A 207 7.58 20.53 16.53
C PHE A 207 7.58 20.97 18.00
N ASN A 208 8.19 20.17 18.85
CA ASN A 208 8.40 20.46 20.26
C ASN A 208 9.77 21.13 20.48
N PRO A 209 10.06 21.67 21.69
CA PRO A 209 11.34 22.34 21.98
C PRO A 209 12.56 21.45 21.79
N GLN A 210 12.44 20.13 21.93
CA GLN A 210 13.55 19.20 21.72
C GLN A 210 13.89 19.01 20.24
N GLN A 211 12.93 19.22 19.37
CA GLN A 211 13.03 19.09 17.91
C GLN A 211 13.42 20.42 17.24
N GLU A 212 13.31 21.54 17.95
CA GLU A 212 13.49 22.90 17.42
C GLU A 212 14.85 23.09 16.75
N ALA A 213 15.92 22.66 17.40
CA ALA A 213 17.26 22.82 16.87
C ALA A 213 17.44 22.16 15.48
N GLN A 214 16.92 20.95 15.32
CA GLN A 214 17.00 20.21 14.05
C GLN A 214 16.15 20.85 12.93
N VAL A 215 14.96 21.35 13.28
CA VAL A 215 14.08 22.04 12.32
C VAL A 215 14.71 23.35 11.86
N LEU A 216 15.28 24.14 12.77
CA LEU A 216 15.92 25.43 12.44
C LEU A 216 17.21 25.23 11.64
N GLU A 217 18.01 24.20 11.95
CA GLU A 217 19.20 23.87 11.17
C GLU A 217 18.83 23.45 9.74
N ALA A 218 17.81 22.59 9.57
CA ALA A 218 17.31 22.20 8.26
C ALA A 218 16.69 23.39 7.47
N LEU A 219 16.10 24.37 8.16
CA LEU A 219 15.63 25.60 7.51
C LEU A 219 16.80 26.48 7.05
N ARG A 220 17.83 26.66 7.90
CA ARG A 220 19.00 27.49 7.56
C ARG A 220 19.77 26.90 6.38
N ASP A 221 19.96 25.58 6.38
CA ASP A 221 20.79 24.89 5.41
C ASP A 221 19.93 24.13 4.36
N HIS A 222 18.72 24.64 4.06
CA HIS A 222 17.67 23.99 3.26
C HIS A 222 18.11 23.49 1.88
N ASN A 223 19.14 24.08 1.28
CA ASN A 223 19.68 23.63 -0.02
C ASN A 223 20.52 22.34 0.07
N THR A 224 21.03 22.02 1.26
CA THR A 224 21.96 20.90 1.48
C THR A 224 21.47 19.91 2.52
N LEU A 225 20.43 20.28 3.28
CA LEU A 225 19.91 19.50 4.38
C LEU A 225 18.38 19.38 4.29
N GLY A 226 17.90 18.16 4.13
CA GLY A 226 16.48 17.84 4.25
C GLY A 226 16.09 17.51 5.69
N LEU A 227 14.81 17.64 6.00
CA LEU A 227 14.23 17.19 7.26
C LEU A 227 13.42 15.92 7.03
N ARG A 228 13.75 14.87 7.77
CA ARG A 228 12.94 13.66 7.89
C ARG A 228 12.00 13.86 9.06
N VAL A 229 10.70 13.65 8.82
CA VAL A 229 9.65 13.79 9.84
C VAL A 229 8.85 12.50 9.90
N ARG A 230 8.74 11.91 11.08
CA ARG A 230 7.87 10.76 11.36
C ARG A 230 6.80 11.17 12.37
N GLY A 231 5.56 10.72 12.11
CA GLY A 231 4.45 11.03 12.98
C GLY A 231 3.12 10.55 12.44
N VAL A 232 2.03 11.02 13.04
CA VAL A 232 0.66 10.78 12.58
C VAL A 232 0.27 11.91 11.63
N GLY A 233 0.08 11.56 10.37
CA GLY A 233 -0.36 12.45 9.31
C GLY A 233 -1.84 12.33 9.01
N GLU A 234 -2.47 13.45 8.65
CA GLU A 234 -3.83 13.51 8.11
C GLU A 234 -3.76 13.50 6.58
N PHE A 235 -4.45 12.55 5.99
CA PHE A 235 -4.49 12.32 4.56
C PHE A 235 -5.88 12.58 3.99
N GLY A 236 -5.96 13.08 2.78
CA GLY A 236 -7.20 13.07 2.02
C GLY A 236 -7.54 11.65 1.58
N THR A 237 -8.78 11.20 1.82
CA THR A 237 -9.23 9.86 1.38
C THR A 237 -9.32 9.74 -0.14
N GLN A 238 -9.50 10.86 -0.84
CA GLN A 238 -9.66 10.88 -2.29
C GLN A 238 -8.34 10.78 -3.04
N ASP A 239 -7.37 11.60 -2.66
CA ASP A 239 -6.08 11.76 -3.34
C ASP A 239 -4.93 11.07 -2.61
N ARG A 240 -5.17 10.63 -1.35
CA ARG A 240 -4.17 10.02 -0.46
C ARG A 240 -2.97 10.92 -0.19
N LEU A 241 -3.12 12.21 -0.42
CA LEU A 241 -2.06 13.15 -0.16
C LEU A 241 -2.03 13.52 1.33
N LEU A 242 -0.83 13.55 1.88
CA LEU A 242 -0.58 14.04 3.22
C LEU A 242 -0.91 15.54 3.26
N ARG A 243 -1.85 15.94 4.11
CA ARG A 243 -2.30 17.32 4.29
C ARG A 243 -1.50 18.04 5.38
N ARG A 244 -1.37 17.38 6.52
CA ARG A 244 -0.64 17.91 7.67
C ARG A 244 -0.25 16.79 8.62
N PHE A 245 0.69 17.07 9.50
CA PHE A 245 0.95 16.25 10.67
C PHE A 245 0.05 16.69 11.84
N ASN A 246 -0.74 15.77 12.35
CA ASN A 246 -1.50 15.97 13.59
C ASN A 246 -0.60 15.76 14.82
N ARG A 247 0.40 14.87 14.71
CA ARG A 247 1.43 14.65 15.72
C ARG A 247 2.77 14.35 15.04
N VAL A 248 3.83 14.94 15.55
CA VAL A 248 5.21 14.67 15.14
C VAL A 248 5.89 13.88 16.26
N ASP A 249 6.28 12.65 15.96
CA ASP A 249 6.92 11.76 16.94
C ASP A 249 8.43 11.98 16.94
N SER A 250 9.06 12.08 15.77
CA SER A 250 10.48 12.35 15.62
C SER A 250 10.79 13.19 14.40
N VAL A 251 11.88 13.94 14.49
CA VAL A 251 12.53 14.64 13.39
C VAL A 251 13.98 14.25 13.32
N GLY A 252 14.57 14.28 12.14
CA GLY A 252 15.97 14.01 11.92
C GLY A 252 16.45 14.64 10.62
N HIS A 253 17.75 14.84 10.50
CA HIS A 253 18.33 15.33 9.25
C HIS A 253 18.35 14.20 8.21
N ALA A 254 18.17 14.57 6.96
CA ALA A 254 18.25 13.69 5.81
C ALA A 254 19.02 14.38 4.69
N ALA A 255 19.54 13.60 3.75
CA ALA A 255 19.98 14.19 2.49
C ALA A 255 18.80 14.95 1.86
N PRO A 256 19.05 16.09 1.20
CA PRO A 256 17.99 16.76 0.45
C PRO A 256 17.36 15.74 -0.49
N GLY A 257 16.04 15.79 -0.61
CA GLY A 257 15.30 14.85 -1.45
C GLY A 257 15.93 14.78 -2.83
N LEU A 258 15.88 13.59 -3.44
CA LEU A 258 16.45 13.42 -4.80
C LEU A 258 16.00 14.62 -5.65
N PRO A 259 16.93 15.30 -6.30
CA PRO A 259 16.59 16.40 -7.19
C PRO A 259 15.53 15.91 -8.19
N PRO A 260 14.64 16.78 -8.64
CA PRO A 260 13.65 16.40 -9.64
C PRO A 260 14.39 15.75 -10.82
N TYR A 261 13.80 14.69 -11.38
CA TYR A 261 14.35 14.01 -12.56
C TYR A 261 14.73 15.06 -13.62
N VAL A 262 16.00 15.09 -13.95
CA VAL A 262 16.51 15.97 -15.01
C VAL A 262 16.58 15.13 -16.28
N GLU A 263 15.78 15.49 -17.28
CA GLU A 263 15.84 14.88 -18.59
C GLU A 263 17.25 15.11 -19.18
N GLY A 264 17.98 14.01 -19.44
CA GLY A 264 19.38 14.08 -19.88
C GLY A 264 20.42 13.92 -18.76
N ALA A 265 20.02 13.66 -17.52
CA ALA A 265 20.95 13.23 -16.48
C ALA A 265 21.74 11.99 -16.97
N PRO A 266 23.04 11.88 -16.67
CA PRO A 266 23.82 10.70 -17.04
C PRO A 266 23.18 9.43 -16.47
N ASP A 267 23.21 8.36 -17.26
CA ASP A 267 22.72 7.06 -16.83
C ASP A 267 23.44 6.64 -15.54
N LEU A 268 22.70 6.16 -14.58
CA LEU A 268 23.22 5.66 -13.30
C LEU A 268 24.36 4.65 -13.51
N TRP A 269 24.24 3.80 -14.53
CA TRP A 269 25.27 2.82 -14.89
C TRP A 269 26.55 3.49 -15.39
N ALA A 270 26.44 4.56 -16.17
CA ALA A 270 27.59 5.32 -16.65
C ALA A 270 28.31 6.03 -15.48
N GLU A 271 27.58 6.52 -14.48
CA GLU A 271 28.17 7.10 -13.25
C GLU A 271 28.86 6.04 -12.40
N LEU A 272 28.23 4.86 -12.25
CA LEU A 272 28.82 3.74 -11.52
C LEU A 272 30.10 3.25 -12.21
N ASP A 273 30.11 3.13 -13.52
CA ASP A 273 31.30 2.77 -14.31
C ASP A 273 32.40 3.82 -14.16
N ALA A 274 32.05 5.10 -14.14
CA ALA A 274 33.01 6.19 -13.92
C ALA A 274 33.59 6.18 -12.50
N ILE A 275 32.83 5.77 -11.49
CA ILE A 275 33.29 5.57 -10.12
C ILE A 275 34.19 4.33 -10.04
N ALA A 276 33.74 3.22 -10.65
CA ALA A 276 34.51 1.98 -10.69
C ALA A 276 35.86 2.14 -11.40
N ALA A 277 35.92 2.93 -12.47
CA ALA A 277 37.15 3.22 -13.20
C ALA A 277 38.19 4.03 -12.38
N LYS A 278 37.76 4.71 -11.31
CA LYS A 278 38.68 5.41 -10.39
C LYS A 278 39.35 4.49 -9.38
N VAL A 279 38.85 3.27 -9.24
CA VAL A 279 39.43 2.28 -8.32
C VAL A 279 40.53 1.53 -9.05
N PRO A 280 41.77 1.48 -8.51
CA PRO A 280 42.87 0.74 -9.14
C PRO A 280 42.53 -0.75 -9.36
N ALA A 281 43.03 -1.33 -10.45
CA ALA A 281 42.70 -2.72 -10.81
C ALA A 281 43.16 -3.75 -9.75
N ASP A 282 44.24 -3.47 -9.05
CA ASP A 282 44.74 -4.26 -7.93
C ASP A 282 43.81 -4.25 -6.72
N ALA A 283 43.10 -3.16 -6.48
CA ALA A 283 42.09 -3.11 -5.42
C ALA A 283 40.87 -4.00 -5.77
N TRP A 284 40.48 -4.09 -7.05
CA TRP A 284 39.43 -5.00 -7.48
C TRP A 284 39.84 -6.47 -7.33
N ASN A 285 41.10 -6.81 -7.56
CA ASN A 285 41.62 -8.16 -7.37
C ASN A 285 41.65 -8.59 -5.90
N ALA A 286 41.64 -7.65 -4.96
CA ALA A 286 41.56 -7.91 -3.52
C ALA A 286 40.12 -8.18 -3.03
N VAL A 287 39.09 -7.92 -3.85
CA VAL A 287 37.68 -8.18 -3.50
C VAL A 287 37.43 -9.68 -3.57
N PRO A 288 36.96 -10.32 -2.46
CA PRO A 288 36.62 -11.74 -2.47
C PRO A 288 35.54 -12.07 -3.52
N ALA A 289 35.71 -13.19 -4.23
CA ALA A 289 34.75 -13.63 -5.24
C ALA A 289 33.36 -13.95 -4.66
N ASP A 290 33.28 -14.18 -3.36
CA ASP A 290 32.06 -14.47 -2.59
C ASP A 290 31.54 -13.27 -1.79
N LEU A 291 32.01 -12.05 -2.13
CA LEU A 291 31.61 -10.81 -1.43
C LEU A 291 30.09 -10.66 -1.33
N SER A 292 29.37 -10.98 -2.39
CA SER A 292 27.91 -10.88 -2.43
C SER A 292 27.19 -11.82 -1.44
N LEU A 293 27.84 -12.90 -1.03
CA LEU A 293 27.33 -13.87 -0.06
C LEU A 293 27.72 -13.47 1.38
N ARG A 294 28.73 -12.62 1.53
CA ARG A 294 29.32 -12.24 2.83
C ARG A 294 29.15 -10.76 3.16
N VAL A 295 28.29 -10.05 2.43
CA VAL A 295 28.07 -8.60 2.65
C VAL A 295 27.64 -8.32 4.09
N ASP A 296 26.75 -9.11 4.66
CA ASP A 296 26.25 -8.92 6.02
C ASP A 296 27.37 -9.13 7.05
N GLU A 297 28.22 -10.13 6.86
CA GLU A 297 29.38 -10.39 7.72
C GLU A 297 30.40 -9.25 7.67
N LEU A 298 30.64 -8.68 6.50
CA LEU A 298 31.63 -7.61 6.30
C LEU A 298 31.12 -6.23 6.74
N VAL A 299 29.81 -5.99 6.62
CA VAL A 299 29.20 -4.70 6.99
C VAL A 299 28.85 -4.64 8.47
N TYR A 300 28.35 -5.74 9.05
CA TYR A 300 27.88 -5.78 10.44
C TYR A 300 28.81 -6.51 11.41
N GLY A 301 29.87 -7.16 10.91
CA GLY A 301 30.77 -7.97 11.69
C GLY A 301 30.16 -9.31 12.14
N ASN A 302 31.02 -10.28 12.45
CA ASN A 302 30.53 -11.51 13.10
C ASN A 302 30.13 -11.18 14.54
N GLU A 303 28.87 -11.29 14.90
CA GLU A 303 28.42 -11.25 16.31
C GLU A 303 28.74 -12.54 17.07
N GLU A 304 29.88 -13.16 16.79
CA GLU A 304 30.39 -14.28 17.60
C GLU A 304 31.61 -13.81 18.43
N GLY A 305 31.36 -13.32 19.64
CA GLY A 305 32.42 -13.08 20.59
C GLY A 305 32.10 -12.18 21.76
N SER A 306 31.03 -12.42 22.48
CA SER A 306 30.97 -12.02 23.90
C SER A 306 30.18 -13.06 24.70
N LYS A 307 30.93 -14.01 25.23
CA LYS A 307 30.50 -14.74 26.42
C LYS A 307 30.98 -14.00 27.66
#